data_ce04ca9d0dcf3e3759d709c99ed10151
#
_entry.id   ce04ca9d0dcf3e3759d709c99ed10151
#
_cell.length_a   1.000
_cell.length_b   1.000
_cell.length_c   1.000
_cell.angle_alpha   90.00
_cell.angle_beta   90.00
_cell.angle_gamma   90.00
#
_symmetry.space_group_name_H-M   'P 1'
#
loop_
_entity.id
_entity.type
_entity.pdbx_description
1 polymer ?
#
loop_
_entity_poly.entity_id
_entity_poly.type
_entity_poly.pdbx_seq_one_letter_code
_entity_poly.pdbx_strand_id
1 'polypeptide(L)'
;MASQTYKRTMSGSVGAGMKSLFGGSGRRFYTLEHKVSSKYHKAGETQQIIIDQIELGRASTCQVRFDESFTTVSRRHAAIVKDGDNWKLVQLSQTNSTYLNGHKVDKEWYLQNGDEIQLSTN
;
A
#
# COMPACT_ATOMS: atom_id res chain seq x y z
N MET A 1 20.21 3.34 3.11
CA MET A 1 18.97 3.74 3.75
C MET A 1 17.81 3.33 2.89
N ALA A 2 16.90 2.56 3.41
CA ALA A 2 15.90 1.96 2.57
C ALA A 2 14.54 1.81 3.23
N SER A 3 14.35 2.45 4.37
CA SER A 3 13.05 2.43 5.01
C SER A 3 12.06 3.24 4.18
N GLN A 4 10.94 2.63 3.87
CA GLN A 4 9.88 3.27 3.11
C GLN A 4 8.59 3.19 3.90
N THR A 5 8.01 4.35 4.14
CA THR A 5 6.77 4.44 4.90
C THR A 5 5.69 5.03 4.03
N TYR A 6 4.58 4.35 3.98
CA TYR A 6 3.39 4.83 3.29
C TYR A 6 2.27 4.96 4.28
N LYS A 7 1.60 6.09 4.21
CA LYS A 7 0.38 6.26 4.98
C LYS A 7 -0.78 5.93 4.05
N ARG A 8 -1.49 4.87 4.36
CA ARG A 8 -2.65 4.49 3.59
C ARG A 8 -3.87 5.18 4.18
N THR A 9 -4.57 5.89 3.35
CA THR A 9 -5.83 6.49 3.74
C THR A 9 -6.94 5.64 3.16
N MET A 10 -7.73 5.03 4.02
CA MET A 10 -8.92 4.31 3.58
C MET A 10 -9.91 5.31 3.04
N SER A 11 -10.35 5.08 1.84
CA SER A 11 -11.38 5.90 1.25
C SER A 11 -12.77 5.34 1.55
N GLY A 12 -12.88 4.62 2.67
CA GLY A 12 -14.12 3.96 3.01
C GLY A 12 -15.30 4.92 3.09
N SER A 13 -15.11 6.01 3.82
CA SER A 13 -16.18 7.01 3.92
C SER A 13 -16.42 7.69 2.58
N VAL A 14 -15.35 8.02 1.87
CA VAL A 14 -15.48 8.61 0.54
C VAL A 14 -16.06 7.59 -0.41
N GLY A 15 -15.57 6.36 -0.36
CA GLY A 15 -16.08 5.29 -1.19
C GLY A 15 -17.57 5.04 -0.93
N ALA A 16 -17.96 5.05 0.33
CA ALA A 16 -19.37 4.88 0.69
C ALA A 16 -20.19 6.07 0.18
N GLY A 17 -19.64 7.28 0.31
CA GLY A 17 -20.29 8.46 -0.23
C GLY A 17 -20.46 8.39 -1.73
N MET A 18 -19.41 7.98 -2.42
CA MET A 18 -19.47 7.82 -3.87
C MET A 18 -20.45 6.73 -4.26
N LYS A 19 -20.49 5.66 -3.48
CA LYS A 19 -21.45 4.60 -3.71
C LYS A 19 -22.88 5.14 -3.68
N SER A 20 -23.16 6.00 -2.72
CA SER A 20 -24.48 6.62 -2.63
C SER A 20 -24.72 7.55 -3.81
N LEU A 21 -23.73 8.36 -4.15
CA LEU A 21 -23.85 9.31 -5.25
C LEU A 21 -24.06 8.63 -6.59
N PHE A 22 -23.47 7.46 -6.78
CA PHE A 22 -23.50 6.77 -8.05
C PHE A 22 -24.44 5.56 -8.05
N GLY A 23 -25.47 5.61 -7.23
CA GLY A 23 -26.52 4.61 -7.31
C GLY A 23 -26.20 3.29 -6.63
N GLY A 24 -25.25 3.28 -5.74
CA GLY A 24 -25.00 2.12 -4.93
C GLY A 24 -24.13 1.05 -5.54
N SER A 25 -23.75 1.17 -6.78
CA SER A 25 -22.84 0.20 -7.38
C SER A 25 -21.42 0.37 -6.89
N GLY A 26 -21.21 1.23 -5.94
CA GLY A 26 -19.95 1.74 -5.51
C GLY A 26 -18.80 0.76 -5.50
N ARG A 27 -17.75 1.15 -6.18
CA ARG A 27 -16.50 0.44 -6.14
C ARG A 27 -15.71 0.95 -4.92
N ARG A 28 -15.17 0.01 -4.16
CA ARG A 28 -14.30 0.40 -3.05
C ARG A 28 -12.94 0.77 -3.59
N PHE A 29 -12.34 1.79 -2.99
CA PHE A 29 -11.00 2.21 -3.35
C PHE A 29 -10.33 2.77 -2.10
N TYR A 30 -9.02 2.99 -2.22
CA TYR A 30 -8.24 3.61 -1.16
C TYR A 30 -7.15 4.46 -1.76
N THR A 31 -6.57 5.32 -0.95
CA THR A 31 -5.50 6.21 -1.37
C THR A 31 -4.26 5.92 -0.55
N LEU A 32 -3.12 5.81 -1.22
CA LEU A 32 -1.82 5.71 -0.58
C LEU A 32 -1.13 7.05 -0.67
N GLU A 33 -0.59 7.51 0.44
CA GLU A 33 0.24 8.71 0.46
C GLU A 33 1.69 8.28 0.62
N HIS A 34 2.54 8.71 -0.31
CA HIS A 34 3.95 8.42 -0.26
C HIS A 34 4.62 9.30 0.78
N LYS A 35 5.33 8.70 1.73
CA LYS A 35 6.00 9.44 2.79
C LYS A 35 7.46 9.68 2.49
N VAL A 36 8.02 8.98 1.51
CA VAL A 36 9.42 9.08 1.13
C VAL A 36 9.50 9.22 -0.38
N SER A 37 10.37 10.12 -0.84
CA SER A 37 10.54 10.32 -2.28
C SER A 37 11.37 9.21 -2.90
N SER A 38 11.02 8.86 -4.13
CA SER A 38 11.76 7.92 -4.96
C SER A 38 11.80 8.47 -6.37
N LYS A 39 12.41 7.73 -7.28
CA LYS A 39 12.44 8.09 -8.70
C LYS A 39 11.03 8.22 -9.28
N TYR A 40 10.09 7.43 -8.78
CA TYR A 40 8.76 7.34 -9.36
C TYR A 40 7.71 8.16 -8.64
N HIS A 41 7.95 8.52 -7.38
CA HIS A 41 6.98 9.26 -6.57
C HIS A 41 7.68 10.22 -5.63
N LYS A 42 7.04 11.32 -5.33
CA LYS A 42 7.56 12.31 -4.38
C LYS A 42 6.83 12.17 -3.04
N ALA A 43 7.54 12.47 -1.96
CA ALA A 43 6.91 12.52 -0.64
C ALA A 43 5.74 13.49 -0.68
N GLY A 44 4.62 13.08 -0.10
CA GLY A 44 3.37 13.84 -0.13
C GLY A 44 2.48 13.54 -1.30
N GLU A 45 3.00 12.88 -2.32
CA GLU A 45 2.20 12.49 -3.48
C GLU A 45 1.22 11.39 -3.08
N THR A 46 0.01 11.43 -3.65
CA THR A 46 -1.01 10.42 -3.37
C THR A 46 -1.26 9.57 -4.62
N GLN A 47 -1.63 8.35 -4.38
CA GLN A 47 -1.92 7.38 -5.43
C GLN A 47 -3.24 6.69 -5.09
N GLN A 48 -4.24 6.88 -5.94
CA GLN A 48 -5.55 6.27 -5.74
C GLN A 48 -5.55 4.87 -6.35
N ILE A 49 -5.97 3.89 -5.57
CA ILE A 49 -5.98 2.49 -5.98
C ILE A 49 -7.43 2.03 -6.09
N ILE A 50 -7.81 1.62 -7.28
CA ILE A 50 -9.18 1.19 -7.58
C ILE A 50 -9.26 -0.28 -8.00
N ILE A 51 -8.14 -0.96 -8.07
CA ILE A 51 -8.11 -2.38 -8.45
C ILE A 51 -7.99 -3.25 -7.21
N ASP A 52 -8.38 -4.51 -7.35
CA ASP A 52 -8.53 -5.40 -6.20
C ASP A 52 -7.21 -5.90 -5.63
N GLN A 53 -6.14 -5.80 -6.38
CA GLN A 53 -4.84 -6.28 -5.93
C GLN A 53 -3.73 -5.44 -6.53
N ILE A 54 -2.81 -5.01 -5.67
CA ILE A 54 -1.58 -4.33 -6.12
C ILE A 54 -0.39 -4.95 -5.42
N GLU A 55 0.79 -4.67 -5.99
CA GLU A 55 2.05 -5.06 -5.37
C GLU A 55 2.91 -3.83 -5.14
N LEU A 56 3.72 -3.91 -4.08
CA LEU A 56 4.66 -2.87 -3.69
C LEU A 56 6.07 -3.47 -3.78
N GLY A 57 6.97 -2.79 -4.46
CA GLY A 57 8.34 -3.28 -4.60
C GLY A 57 9.08 -2.61 -5.73
N ARG A 58 10.27 -3.15 -6.05
CA ARG A 58 11.13 -2.58 -7.08
C ARG A 58 10.83 -3.09 -8.48
N ALA A 59 10.05 -4.16 -8.61
CA ALA A 59 9.74 -4.72 -9.91
C ALA A 59 8.92 -3.75 -10.75
N SER A 60 9.15 -3.74 -12.05
CA SER A 60 8.41 -2.85 -12.94
C SER A 60 6.92 -3.16 -13.00
N THR A 61 6.52 -4.33 -12.53
CA THR A 61 5.12 -4.73 -12.47
C THR A 61 4.40 -4.24 -11.22
N CYS A 62 5.12 -3.63 -10.28
CA CYS A 62 4.50 -3.14 -9.06
C CYS A 62 3.77 -1.83 -9.30
N GLN A 63 2.55 -1.71 -8.77
CA GLN A 63 1.77 -0.47 -8.84
C GLN A 63 2.35 0.60 -7.92
N VAL A 64 2.93 0.18 -6.81
CA VAL A 64 3.70 1.07 -5.94
C VAL A 64 5.15 0.67 -6.12
N ARG A 65 5.87 1.45 -6.94
CA ARG A 65 7.19 1.05 -7.42
C ARG A 65 8.28 1.90 -6.78
N PHE A 66 9.37 1.22 -6.42
CA PHE A 66 10.58 1.84 -5.89
C PHE A 66 11.71 1.65 -6.87
N ASP A 67 12.63 2.60 -6.93
CA ASP A 67 13.79 2.48 -7.80
C ASP A 67 14.86 1.61 -7.14
N GLU A 68 15.92 1.34 -7.91
CA GLU A 68 16.96 0.41 -7.48
C GLU A 68 17.79 0.91 -6.31
N SER A 69 17.71 2.19 -5.96
CA SER A 69 18.43 2.72 -4.80
C SER A 69 17.86 2.20 -3.48
N PHE A 70 16.63 1.70 -3.47
CA PHE A 70 16.00 1.14 -2.28
C PHE A 70 16.39 -0.33 -2.14
N THR A 71 17.63 -0.56 -1.74
CA THR A 71 18.24 -1.88 -1.82
C THR A 71 17.61 -2.92 -0.89
N THR A 72 16.97 -2.48 0.20
CA THR A 72 16.29 -3.42 1.11
C THR A 72 14.80 -3.53 0.84
N VAL A 73 14.31 -2.88 -0.21
CA VAL A 73 12.95 -3.14 -0.71
C VAL A 73 13.06 -4.24 -1.74
N SER A 74 12.35 -5.34 -1.52
CA SER A 74 12.39 -6.47 -2.43
C SER A 74 11.68 -6.14 -3.74
N ARG A 75 11.98 -6.88 -4.78
CA ARG A 75 11.35 -6.66 -6.08
C ARG A 75 9.84 -6.82 -5.98
N ARG A 76 9.37 -7.84 -5.31
CA ARG A 76 7.96 -8.00 -4.92
C ARG A 76 7.95 -8.11 -3.41
N HIS A 77 7.71 -6.98 -2.75
CA HIS A 77 7.89 -6.90 -1.30
C HIS A 77 6.62 -7.24 -0.54
N ALA A 78 5.52 -6.66 -0.93
CA ALA A 78 4.23 -6.85 -0.27
C ALA A 78 3.12 -6.64 -1.28
N ALA A 79 1.91 -7.04 -0.91
CA ALA A 79 0.73 -6.81 -1.73
C ALA A 79 -0.39 -6.26 -0.88
N ILE A 80 -1.30 -5.56 -1.50
CA ILE A 80 -2.56 -5.18 -0.87
C ILE A 80 -3.66 -5.81 -1.69
N VAL A 81 -4.49 -6.61 -1.03
CA VAL A 81 -5.48 -7.46 -1.68
C VAL A 81 -6.84 -7.21 -1.07
N LYS A 82 -7.85 -7.09 -1.91
CA LYS A 82 -9.23 -6.98 -1.46
C LYS A 82 -9.71 -8.33 -0.95
N ASP A 83 -10.34 -8.32 0.22
CA ASP A 83 -10.90 -9.51 0.83
C ASP A 83 -12.31 -9.16 1.32
N GLY A 84 -13.32 -9.47 0.53
CA GLY A 84 -14.68 -9.03 0.80
C GLY A 84 -14.76 -7.53 0.79
N ASP A 85 -15.20 -6.95 1.89
CA ASP A 85 -15.27 -5.49 2.05
C ASP A 85 -14.02 -4.90 2.66
N ASN A 86 -13.01 -5.73 2.91
CA ASN A 86 -11.78 -5.32 3.58
C ASN A 86 -10.60 -5.35 2.64
N TRP A 87 -9.53 -4.70 3.06
CA TRP A 87 -8.25 -4.73 2.37
C TRP A 87 -7.22 -5.32 3.31
N LYS A 88 -6.35 -6.18 2.81
CA LYS A 88 -5.32 -6.76 3.65
C LYS A 88 -3.95 -6.59 3.01
N LEU A 89 -2.97 -6.38 3.88
CA LEU A 89 -1.56 -6.27 3.51
C LEU A 89 -0.96 -7.66 3.64
N VAL A 90 -0.31 -8.11 2.56
CA VAL A 90 0.26 -9.46 2.49
C VAL A 90 1.75 -9.36 2.31
N GLN A 91 2.50 -10.09 3.13
CA GLN A 91 3.96 -10.17 3.02
C GLN A 91 4.32 -11.11 1.88
N LEU A 92 5.09 -10.63 0.91
CA LEU A 92 5.55 -11.45 -0.21
C LEU A 92 7.03 -11.76 -0.11
N SER A 93 7.85 -10.82 0.38
CA SER A 93 9.29 -11.00 0.45
C SER A 93 9.65 -12.05 1.49
N GLN A 94 10.64 -12.88 1.17
CA GLN A 94 11.17 -13.86 2.12
C GLN A 94 12.39 -13.32 2.84
N THR A 95 12.89 -12.16 2.46
CA THR A 95 14.14 -11.62 3.02
C THR A 95 13.95 -10.29 3.72
N ASN A 96 12.97 -9.49 3.32
CA ASN A 96 12.77 -8.14 3.86
C ASN A 96 11.38 -8.01 4.43
N SER A 97 11.29 -7.53 5.64
CA SER A 97 10.02 -7.46 6.37
C SER A 97 9.17 -6.27 5.98
N THR A 98 7.89 -6.38 6.22
CA THR A 98 6.92 -5.30 6.08
C THR A 98 6.37 -4.99 7.46
N TYR A 99 6.16 -3.72 7.75
CA TYR A 99 5.66 -3.26 9.03
C TYR A 99 4.38 -2.46 8.85
N LEU A 100 3.45 -2.68 9.74
CA LEU A 100 2.19 -1.94 9.77
C LEU A 100 2.12 -1.22 11.12
N ASN A 101 2.13 0.11 11.09
CA ASN A 101 2.16 0.93 12.31
C ASN A 101 3.29 0.51 13.25
N GLY A 102 4.45 0.16 12.67
CA GLY A 102 5.61 -0.25 13.44
C GLY A 102 5.64 -1.71 13.85
N HIS A 103 4.61 -2.48 13.55
CA HIS A 103 4.54 -3.89 13.91
C HIS A 103 4.80 -4.76 12.69
N LYS A 104 5.65 -5.75 12.85
CA LYS A 104 6.00 -6.65 11.76
C LYS A 104 4.79 -7.48 11.34
N VAL A 105 4.56 -7.54 10.04
CA VAL A 105 3.51 -8.37 9.45
C VAL A 105 4.14 -9.69 9.04
N ASP A 106 3.75 -10.77 9.70
CA ASP A 106 4.33 -12.08 9.40
C ASP A 106 3.81 -12.67 8.10
N LYS A 107 2.51 -12.69 7.93
CA LYS A 107 1.88 -13.18 6.71
C LYS A 107 0.97 -12.13 6.09
N GLU A 108 -0.03 -11.71 6.85
CA GLU A 108 -1.01 -10.76 6.38
C GLU A 108 -1.70 -10.09 7.55
N TRP A 109 -2.27 -8.91 7.29
CA TRP A 109 -3.00 -8.17 8.30
C TRP A 109 -4.00 -7.26 7.60
N TYR A 110 -5.17 -7.11 8.20
CA TYR A 110 -6.18 -6.22 7.64
C TYR A 110 -5.81 -4.77 7.85
N LEU A 111 -6.09 -3.96 6.85
CA LEU A 111 -5.76 -2.55 6.83
C LEU A 111 -6.94 -1.70 7.26
N GLN A 112 -6.62 -0.60 7.95
CA GLN A 112 -7.61 0.36 8.39
C GLN A 112 -7.18 1.75 7.96
N ASN A 113 -8.13 2.68 7.96
CA ASN A 113 -7.85 4.06 7.60
C ASN A 113 -6.78 4.63 8.53
N GLY A 114 -5.80 5.29 7.95
CA GLY A 114 -4.72 5.91 8.70
C GLY A 114 -3.52 5.02 8.98
N ASP A 115 -3.57 3.76 8.57
CA ASP A 115 -2.44 2.85 8.74
C ASP A 115 -1.21 3.32 7.98
N GLU A 116 -0.04 3.10 8.58
CA GLU A 116 1.24 3.38 7.93
C GLU A 116 1.93 2.07 7.59
N ILE A 117 2.31 1.95 6.33
CA ILE A 117 3.00 0.77 5.81
C ILE A 117 4.47 1.13 5.60
N GLN A 118 5.36 0.32 6.15
CA GLN A 118 6.79 0.51 5.99
C GLN A 118 7.41 -0.75 5.40
N LEU A 119 8.15 -0.58 4.31
CA LEU A 119 8.85 -1.68 3.67
C LEU A 119 10.29 -1.66 4.13
N SER A 120 10.67 -2.66 4.93
CA SER A 120 12.01 -2.76 5.52
C SER A 120 12.21 -1.76 6.65
N THR A 121 13.30 -1.95 7.41
CA THR A 121 13.63 -1.10 8.55
C THR A 121 14.81 -0.18 8.29
N ASN A 122 15.44 -0.26 7.14
CA ASN A 122 16.63 0.57 6.86
C ASN A 122 16.36 1.54 5.75
#